data_0cf62a6713d4296d4329b1dc608d32e2
#
_entry.id   0cf62a6713d4296d4329b1dc608d32e2
#
_cell.length_a   1.000
_cell.length_b   1.000
_cell.length_c   1.000
_cell.angle_alpha   90.00
_cell.angle_beta   90.00
_cell.angle_gamma   90.00
#
_symmetry.space_group_name_H-M   'P 1'
#
loop_
_entity.id
_entity.type
_entity.pdbx_description
1 polymer ?
#
loop_
_entity_poly.entity_id
_entity_poly.type
_entity_poly.pdbx_seq_one_letter_code
_entity_poly.pdbx_strand_id
1 'polypeptide(L)'
;MNISWEDAQTFLAVAERRSFSAAARALEVRQPTISRRIANLEERLGTQLFRRGKQGAALTDDGARLLPAAEQMARWAGEFGRLAAGAQEEVAGVVRVAAPPGLAVAFMAPFAVLARERLPEIRIEVLASIEHVDLSRGAAELAVRTRSPREPELMTMWTGRVELGAFASPDYVATLPEHPTPAQVDWITWAFPYLHLEPRPFLERLVPDFAPVFASDDFLVQKSAVIYGVGAMILERTSHPLARDLGLVEIDLGFDIPAGELHLVCAKSMQYVPRVRAVADMLTEQLQYLSND
;
A
#
# COMPACT_ATOMS: atom_id res chain seq x y z
N MET A 1 -28.32 -3.03 -14.52
CA MET A 1 -27.37 -2.81 -15.65
C MET A 1 -26.47 -4.03 -15.72
N ASN A 2 -26.38 -4.73 -16.84
CA ASN A 2 -25.53 -5.92 -16.97
C ASN A 2 -24.33 -5.60 -17.88
N ILE A 3 -23.13 -5.52 -17.30
CA ILE A 3 -21.85 -5.32 -18.03
C ILE A 3 -21.17 -6.67 -18.09
N SER A 4 -20.83 -7.14 -19.29
CA SER A 4 -20.17 -8.42 -19.49
C SER A 4 -18.64 -8.29 -19.38
N TRP A 5 -17.96 -9.43 -19.21
CA TRP A 5 -16.51 -9.48 -19.29
C TRP A 5 -16.00 -8.99 -20.69
N GLU A 6 -16.71 -9.31 -21.74
CA GLU A 6 -16.35 -8.92 -23.11
C GLU A 6 -16.40 -7.38 -23.29
N ASP A 7 -17.34 -6.69 -22.61
CA ASP A 7 -17.40 -5.24 -22.59
C ASP A 7 -16.16 -4.64 -21.90
N ALA A 8 -15.82 -5.16 -20.71
CA ALA A 8 -14.64 -4.71 -19.96
C ALA A 8 -13.34 -4.97 -20.72
N GLN A 9 -13.19 -6.14 -21.31
CA GLN A 9 -12.03 -6.51 -22.14
C GLN A 9 -11.88 -5.59 -23.36
N THR A 10 -13.00 -5.28 -24.05
CA THR A 10 -12.99 -4.36 -25.19
C THR A 10 -12.61 -2.94 -24.76
N PHE A 11 -13.17 -2.47 -23.64
CA PHE A 11 -12.85 -1.16 -23.07
C PHE A 11 -11.37 -1.05 -22.71
N LEU A 12 -10.82 -2.04 -21.99
CA LEU A 12 -9.40 -2.08 -21.60
C LEU A 12 -8.47 -2.07 -22.82
N ALA A 13 -8.75 -2.90 -23.82
CA ALA A 13 -7.91 -2.95 -25.02
C ALA A 13 -7.83 -1.60 -25.73
N VAL A 14 -8.94 -0.83 -25.76
CA VAL A 14 -8.92 0.52 -26.35
C VAL A 14 -8.19 1.51 -25.45
N ALA A 15 -8.38 1.44 -24.13
CA ALA A 15 -7.73 2.31 -23.15
C ALA A 15 -6.20 2.16 -23.16
N GLU A 16 -5.69 0.93 -23.12
CA GLU A 16 -4.26 0.61 -23.15
C GLU A 16 -3.59 1.00 -24.46
N ARG A 17 -4.23 0.64 -25.59
CA ARG A 17 -3.67 0.86 -26.92
C ARG A 17 -3.91 2.26 -27.45
N ARG A 18 -4.77 3.04 -26.81
CA ARG A 18 -5.20 4.38 -27.24
C ARG A 18 -5.66 4.44 -28.71
N SER A 19 -6.13 3.29 -29.25
CA SER A 19 -6.48 3.12 -30.65
C SER A 19 -7.47 1.98 -30.84
N PHE A 20 -8.60 2.26 -31.48
CA PHE A 20 -9.61 1.25 -31.84
C PHE A 20 -9.05 0.18 -32.78
N SER A 21 -8.19 0.59 -33.74
CA SER A 21 -7.58 -0.35 -34.68
C SER A 21 -6.52 -1.23 -34.02
N ALA A 22 -5.74 -0.68 -33.10
CA ALA A 22 -4.76 -1.47 -32.33
C ALA A 22 -5.45 -2.44 -31.36
N ALA A 23 -6.53 -2.01 -30.71
CA ALA A 23 -7.36 -2.86 -29.86
C ALA A 23 -7.99 -4.01 -30.66
N ALA A 24 -8.47 -3.71 -31.89
CA ALA A 24 -9.03 -4.74 -32.76
C ALA A 24 -8.02 -5.84 -33.11
N ARG A 25 -6.78 -5.45 -33.41
CA ARG A 25 -5.69 -6.42 -33.68
C ARG A 25 -5.37 -7.24 -32.42
N ALA A 26 -5.33 -6.61 -31.23
CA ALA A 26 -5.03 -7.29 -29.99
C ALA A 26 -6.11 -8.31 -29.57
N LEU A 27 -7.37 -8.05 -29.94
CA LEU A 27 -8.51 -8.93 -29.66
C LEU A 27 -8.88 -9.84 -30.85
N GLU A 28 -8.07 -9.82 -31.91
CA GLU A 28 -8.26 -10.66 -33.13
C GLU A 28 -9.64 -10.45 -33.80
N VAL A 29 -10.17 -9.24 -33.76
CA VAL A 29 -11.44 -8.85 -34.37
C VAL A 29 -11.29 -7.69 -35.36
N ARG A 30 -12.34 -7.37 -36.11
CA ARG A 30 -12.34 -6.22 -37.02
C ARG A 30 -12.60 -4.93 -36.24
N GLN A 31 -11.97 -3.83 -36.67
CA GLN A 31 -12.14 -2.50 -36.03
C GLN A 31 -13.61 -2.03 -35.91
N PRO A 32 -14.52 -2.24 -36.92
CA PRO A 32 -15.93 -1.90 -36.76
C PRO A 32 -16.61 -2.65 -35.60
N THR A 33 -16.16 -3.87 -35.27
CA THR A 33 -16.67 -4.65 -34.12
C THR A 33 -16.32 -3.95 -32.82
N ILE A 34 -15.08 -3.52 -32.63
CA ILE A 34 -14.66 -2.76 -31.46
C ILE A 34 -15.45 -1.46 -31.32
N SER A 35 -15.56 -0.70 -32.42
CA SER A 35 -16.31 0.57 -32.41
C SER A 35 -17.77 0.36 -32.01
N ARG A 36 -18.43 -0.68 -32.51
CA ARG A 36 -19.82 -1.02 -32.17
C ARG A 36 -19.94 -1.47 -30.71
N ARG A 37 -19.02 -2.30 -30.20
CA ARG A 37 -19.03 -2.74 -28.79
C ARG A 37 -18.87 -1.57 -27.84
N ILE A 38 -17.95 -0.64 -28.10
CA ILE A 38 -17.78 0.56 -27.28
C ILE A 38 -19.02 1.45 -27.36
N ALA A 39 -19.55 1.70 -28.56
CA ALA A 39 -20.77 2.51 -28.69
C ALA A 39 -21.96 1.91 -27.92
N ASN A 40 -22.17 0.60 -27.99
CA ASN A 40 -23.21 -0.10 -27.23
C ASN A 40 -22.97 -0.03 -25.71
N LEU A 41 -21.71 -0.09 -25.27
CA LEU A 41 -21.35 0.06 -23.85
C LEU A 41 -21.64 1.49 -23.38
N GLU A 42 -21.24 2.51 -24.14
CA GLU A 42 -21.48 3.93 -23.87
C GLU A 42 -22.98 4.25 -23.83
N GLU A 43 -23.76 3.69 -24.77
CA GLU A 43 -25.23 3.81 -24.78
C GLU A 43 -25.87 3.22 -23.51
N ARG A 44 -25.47 2.01 -23.10
CA ARG A 44 -25.98 1.37 -21.89
C ARG A 44 -25.59 2.11 -20.61
N LEU A 45 -24.42 2.74 -20.59
CA LEU A 45 -23.93 3.52 -19.46
C LEU A 45 -24.48 4.96 -19.46
N GLY A 46 -25.02 5.44 -20.61
CA GLY A 46 -25.50 6.81 -20.76
C GLY A 46 -24.37 7.85 -20.76
N THR A 47 -23.13 7.45 -21.03
CA THR A 47 -21.97 8.35 -21.02
C THR A 47 -20.90 7.90 -22.02
N GLN A 48 -20.12 8.86 -22.51
CA GLN A 48 -18.99 8.58 -23.39
C GLN A 48 -17.76 8.18 -22.55
N LEU A 49 -17.09 7.10 -22.95
CA LEU A 49 -15.89 6.60 -22.28
C LEU A 49 -14.61 7.06 -23.01
N PHE A 50 -14.73 7.36 -24.31
CA PHE A 50 -13.60 7.78 -25.12
C PHE A 50 -13.89 9.06 -25.88
N ARG A 51 -12.88 9.95 -25.95
CA ARG A 51 -12.81 11.06 -26.92
C ARG A 51 -11.95 10.63 -28.09
N ARG A 52 -12.48 10.78 -29.31
CA ARG A 52 -11.73 10.54 -30.57
C ARG A 52 -10.99 11.82 -30.95
N GLY A 53 -9.70 11.75 -31.17
CA GLY A 53 -8.87 12.87 -31.56
C GLY A 53 -7.80 12.48 -32.59
N LYS A 54 -7.04 13.46 -33.07
CA LYS A 54 -5.94 13.24 -34.03
C LYS A 54 -4.85 12.29 -33.51
N GLN A 55 -4.74 12.14 -32.20
CA GLN A 55 -3.79 11.26 -31.52
C GLN A 55 -4.38 9.89 -31.10
N GLY A 56 -5.58 9.55 -31.58
CA GLY A 56 -6.23 8.29 -31.28
C GLY A 56 -7.42 8.40 -30.32
N ALA A 57 -7.58 7.42 -29.43
CA ALA A 57 -8.65 7.34 -28.42
C ALA A 57 -8.08 7.71 -27.04
N ALA A 58 -8.61 8.78 -26.45
CA ALA A 58 -8.30 9.16 -25.07
C ALA A 58 -9.51 8.89 -24.17
N LEU A 59 -9.30 8.45 -22.95
CA LEU A 59 -10.36 8.31 -21.95
C LEU A 59 -10.99 9.67 -21.65
N THR A 60 -12.31 9.66 -21.42
CA THR A 60 -13.01 10.73 -20.72
C THR A 60 -12.83 10.61 -19.22
N ASP A 61 -13.32 11.56 -18.45
CA ASP A 61 -13.31 11.47 -16.98
C ASP A 61 -14.12 10.26 -16.49
N ASP A 62 -15.24 9.95 -17.15
CA ASP A 62 -16.06 8.77 -16.88
C ASP A 62 -15.32 7.48 -17.24
N GLY A 63 -14.61 7.46 -18.39
CA GLY A 63 -13.74 6.34 -18.77
C GLY A 63 -12.62 6.13 -17.75
N ALA A 64 -11.97 7.21 -17.31
CA ALA A 64 -10.90 7.12 -16.30
C ALA A 64 -11.41 6.57 -14.96
N ARG A 65 -12.63 6.93 -14.53
CA ARG A 65 -13.25 6.38 -13.33
C ARG A 65 -13.57 4.89 -13.42
N LEU A 66 -13.88 4.38 -14.61
CA LEU A 66 -14.18 2.95 -14.83
C LEU A 66 -12.93 2.08 -15.01
N LEU A 67 -11.80 2.67 -15.38
CA LEU A 67 -10.57 1.94 -15.68
C LEU A 67 -10.14 0.98 -14.56
N PRO A 68 -10.07 1.39 -13.28
CA PRO A 68 -9.65 0.49 -12.20
C PRO A 68 -10.55 -0.75 -12.05
N ALA A 69 -11.88 -0.57 -12.22
CA ALA A 69 -12.82 -1.67 -12.13
C ALA A 69 -12.67 -2.66 -13.32
N ALA A 70 -12.45 -2.15 -14.52
CA ALA A 70 -12.21 -2.99 -15.69
C ALA A 70 -10.88 -3.78 -15.58
N GLU A 71 -9.82 -3.14 -15.09
CA GLU A 71 -8.55 -3.80 -14.80
C GLU A 71 -8.71 -4.91 -13.76
N GLN A 72 -9.55 -4.68 -12.74
CA GLN A 72 -9.85 -5.70 -11.75
C GLN A 72 -10.59 -6.90 -12.37
N MET A 73 -11.57 -6.66 -13.25
CA MET A 73 -12.24 -7.72 -13.99
C MET A 73 -11.25 -8.54 -14.83
N ALA A 74 -10.25 -7.87 -15.47
CA ALA A 74 -9.22 -8.56 -16.24
C ALA A 74 -8.33 -9.45 -15.36
N ARG A 75 -7.96 -8.98 -14.18
CA ARG A 75 -7.20 -9.77 -13.20
C ARG A 75 -7.97 -11.03 -12.80
N TRP A 76 -9.26 -10.90 -12.46
CA TRP A 76 -10.10 -12.03 -12.08
C TRP A 76 -10.34 -13.02 -13.23
N ALA A 77 -10.56 -12.53 -14.44
CA ALA A 77 -10.70 -13.40 -15.61
C ALA A 77 -9.41 -14.19 -15.89
N GLY A 78 -8.25 -13.55 -15.75
CA GLY A 78 -6.96 -14.24 -15.84
C GLY A 78 -6.77 -15.30 -14.77
N GLU A 79 -7.18 -15.01 -13.51
CA GLU A 79 -7.14 -15.99 -12.41
C GLU A 79 -8.08 -17.17 -12.67
N PHE A 80 -9.32 -16.89 -13.07
CA PHE A 80 -10.28 -17.93 -13.44
C PHE A 80 -9.72 -18.84 -14.54
N GLY A 81 -9.08 -18.24 -15.56
CA GLY A 81 -8.45 -19.02 -16.64
C GLY A 81 -7.33 -19.93 -16.14
N ARG A 82 -6.48 -19.47 -15.25
CA ARG A 82 -5.41 -20.30 -14.64
C ARG A 82 -5.98 -21.46 -13.82
N LEU A 83 -6.95 -21.18 -12.97
CA LEU A 83 -7.62 -22.21 -12.16
C LEU A 83 -8.34 -23.24 -13.04
N ALA A 84 -9.02 -22.79 -14.10
CA ALA A 84 -9.74 -23.67 -15.03
C ALA A 84 -8.81 -24.55 -15.87
N ALA A 85 -7.61 -24.08 -16.20
CA ALA A 85 -6.61 -24.83 -16.94
C ALA A 85 -5.99 -25.99 -16.14
N GLY A 86 -6.34 -26.16 -14.85
CA GLY A 86 -5.75 -27.19 -14.00
C GLY A 86 -4.24 -27.00 -13.85
N ALA A 87 -3.73 -25.81 -14.12
CA ALA A 87 -2.34 -25.48 -13.84
C ALA A 87 -2.10 -25.83 -12.38
N GLN A 88 -1.26 -26.87 -12.15
CA GLN A 88 -0.72 -27.14 -10.82
C GLN A 88 -0.36 -25.78 -10.22
N GLU A 89 -0.63 -25.59 -8.95
CA GLU A 89 -0.47 -24.34 -8.17
C GLU A 89 0.86 -23.63 -8.48
N GLU A 90 1.00 -23.09 -9.70
CA GLU A 90 2.13 -22.23 -10.01
C GLU A 90 1.96 -20.96 -9.20
N VAL A 91 2.78 -20.88 -8.15
CA VAL A 91 2.87 -19.73 -7.27
C VAL A 91 3.61 -18.62 -8.03
N ALA A 92 2.97 -18.10 -9.08
CA ALA A 92 3.56 -17.13 -10.01
C ALA A 92 2.67 -15.91 -10.24
N GLY A 93 3.29 -14.80 -10.67
CA GLY A 93 2.60 -13.56 -11.05
C GLY A 93 2.88 -12.38 -10.13
N VAL A 94 1.97 -11.40 -10.11
CA VAL A 94 2.12 -10.17 -9.32
C VAL A 94 1.26 -10.26 -8.06
N VAL A 95 1.83 -9.85 -6.92
CA VAL A 95 1.10 -9.59 -5.67
C VAL A 95 1.37 -8.16 -5.24
N ARG A 96 0.30 -7.36 -5.13
CA ARG A 96 0.36 -5.99 -4.62
C ARG A 96 0.13 -5.98 -3.14
N VAL A 97 1.04 -5.32 -2.43
CA VAL A 97 0.97 -5.17 -0.97
C VAL A 97 0.93 -3.68 -0.64
N ALA A 98 -0.17 -3.22 -0.04
CA ALA A 98 -0.25 -1.86 0.48
C ALA A 98 0.35 -1.78 1.88
N ALA A 99 1.10 -0.72 2.16
CA ALA A 99 1.68 -0.49 3.49
C ALA A 99 1.85 1.01 3.76
N PRO A 100 1.81 1.47 5.02
CA PRO A 100 2.23 2.81 5.37
C PRO A 100 3.67 3.08 4.93
N PRO A 101 4.02 4.33 4.55
CA PRO A 101 5.34 4.65 3.98
C PRO A 101 6.52 4.19 4.85
N GLY A 102 6.40 4.30 6.18
CA GLY A 102 7.42 3.81 7.10
C GLY A 102 7.69 2.32 6.97
N LEU A 103 6.63 1.51 7.01
CA LEU A 103 6.72 0.06 6.84
C LEU A 103 7.10 -0.34 5.41
N ALA A 104 6.68 0.42 4.40
CA ALA A 104 7.09 0.17 3.02
C ALA A 104 8.62 0.23 2.87
N VAL A 105 9.26 1.20 3.51
CA VAL A 105 10.73 1.37 3.46
C VAL A 105 11.44 0.43 4.44
N ALA A 106 11.01 0.38 5.70
CA ALA A 106 11.74 -0.34 6.74
C ALA A 106 11.54 -1.86 6.67
N PHE A 107 10.38 -2.32 6.17
CA PHE A 107 10.00 -3.72 6.16
C PHE A 107 9.79 -4.30 4.76
N MET A 108 8.93 -3.67 3.92
CA MET A 108 8.59 -4.26 2.62
C MET A 108 9.75 -4.28 1.63
N ALA A 109 10.64 -3.26 1.64
CA ALA A 109 11.80 -3.25 0.76
C ALA A 109 12.81 -4.36 1.12
N PRO A 110 13.20 -4.57 2.40
CA PRO A 110 13.96 -5.75 2.82
C PRO A 110 13.24 -7.08 2.55
N PHE A 111 11.94 -7.17 2.79
CA PHE A 111 11.13 -8.36 2.50
C PHE A 111 11.23 -8.79 1.03
N ALA A 112 11.30 -7.83 0.10
CA ALA A 112 11.41 -8.13 -1.32
C ALA A 112 12.69 -8.94 -1.66
N VAL A 113 13.77 -8.83 -0.87
CA VAL A 113 14.98 -9.65 -1.04
C VAL A 113 14.66 -11.12 -0.76
N LEU A 114 14.01 -11.40 0.39
CA LEU A 114 13.61 -12.76 0.76
C LEU A 114 12.57 -13.32 -0.21
N ALA A 115 11.61 -12.49 -0.63
CA ALA A 115 10.58 -12.89 -1.58
C ALA A 115 11.20 -13.34 -2.91
N ARG A 116 12.23 -12.64 -3.41
CA ARG A 116 12.93 -13.01 -4.63
C ARG A 116 13.66 -14.36 -4.52
N GLU A 117 14.15 -14.71 -3.34
CA GLU A 117 14.84 -15.97 -3.10
C GLU A 117 13.88 -17.15 -2.96
N ARG A 118 12.80 -16.97 -2.18
CA ARG A 118 11.87 -18.06 -1.83
C ARG A 118 10.70 -18.22 -2.83
N LEU A 119 10.33 -17.14 -3.52
CA LEU A 119 9.20 -17.07 -4.44
C LEU A 119 9.63 -16.42 -5.77
N PRO A 120 10.58 -17.01 -6.52
CA PRO A 120 11.24 -16.38 -7.67
C PRO A 120 10.27 -16.00 -8.82
N GLU A 121 9.15 -16.72 -8.94
CA GLU A 121 8.13 -16.47 -9.96
C GLU A 121 7.10 -15.40 -9.53
N ILE A 122 7.20 -14.90 -8.28
CA ILE A 122 6.33 -13.84 -7.78
C ILE A 122 7.04 -12.49 -7.90
N ARG A 123 6.29 -11.51 -8.38
CA ARG A 123 6.68 -10.10 -8.38
C ARG A 123 5.88 -9.35 -7.32
N ILE A 124 6.57 -8.74 -6.37
CA ILE A 124 5.95 -7.90 -5.35
C ILE A 124 5.87 -6.47 -5.86
N GLU A 125 4.67 -5.88 -5.84
CA GLU A 125 4.44 -4.45 -6.05
C GLU A 125 4.00 -3.82 -4.73
N VAL A 126 4.74 -2.85 -4.23
CA VAL A 126 4.43 -2.17 -2.96
C VAL A 126 3.72 -0.85 -3.25
N LEU A 127 2.53 -0.68 -2.67
CA LEU A 127 1.77 0.56 -2.68
C LEU A 127 1.99 1.28 -1.35
N ALA A 128 2.96 2.20 -1.31
CA ALA A 128 3.18 3.03 -0.13
C ALA A 128 2.11 4.12 -0.06
N SER A 129 1.25 4.06 0.95
CA SER A 129 0.16 5.02 1.13
C SER A 129 -0.16 5.23 2.60
N ILE A 130 -0.37 6.48 2.98
CA ILE A 130 -0.87 6.86 4.29
C ILE A 130 -2.36 6.51 4.41
N GLU A 131 -3.11 6.73 3.33
CA GLU A 131 -4.52 6.37 3.28
C GLU A 131 -4.72 4.87 3.02
N HIS A 132 -5.81 4.33 3.55
CA HIS A 132 -6.12 2.92 3.34
C HIS A 132 -6.46 2.65 1.87
N VAL A 133 -5.64 1.82 1.25
CA VAL A 133 -5.90 1.30 -0.10
C VAL A 133 -7.11 0.37 -0.06
N ASP A 134 -8.04 0.53 -1.00
CA ASP A 134 -9.26 -0.28 -1.07
C ASP A 134 -8.96 -1.68 -1.64
N LEU A 135 -8.79 -2.65 -0.74
CA LEU A 135 -8.57 -4.05 -1.11
C LEU A 135 -9.82 -4.71 -1.72
N SER A 136 -11.02 -4.25 -1.35
CA SER A 136 -12.27 -4.84 -1.86
C SER A 136 -12.45 -4.57 -3.35
N ARG A 137 -11.88 -3.46 -3.83
CA ARG A 137 -11.83 -3.10 -5.26
C ARG A 137 -10.57 -3.60 -5.95
N GLY A 138 -9.72 -4.37 -5.26
CA GLY A 138 -8.53 -4.99 -5.83
C GLY A 138 -7.42 -4.02 -6.20
N ALA A 139 -7.33 -2.88 -5.55
CA ALA A 139 -6.19 -1.98 -5.71
C ALA A 139 -4.90 -2.66 -5.23
N ALA A 140 -4.99 -3.48 -4.17
CA ALA A 140 -3.96 -4.41 -3.74
C ALA A 140 -4.60 -5.74 -3.29
N GLU A 141 -3.82 -6.81 -3.23
CA GLU A 141 -4.25 -8.11 -2.73
C GLU A 141 -4.11 -8.22 -1.21
N LEU A 142 -3.05 -7.63 -0.67
CA LEU A 142 -2.71 -7.63 0.75
C LEU A 142 -2.47 -6.20 1.24
N ALA A 143 -2.64 -5.96 2.53
CA ALA A 143 -2.20 -4.72 3.17
C ALA A 143 -1.64 -4.99 4.56
N VAL A 144 -0.57 -4.27 4.93
CA VAL A 144 -0.16 -4.11 6.31
C VAL A 144 -0.74 -2.79 6.82
N ARG A 145 -1.51 -2.83 7.90
CA ARG A 145 -2.22 -1.67 8.45
C ARG A 145 -1.93 -1.49 9.93
N THR A 146 -1.98 -0.24 10.40
CA THR A 146 -1.87 0.12 11.82
C THR A 146 -3.21 0.11 12.56
N ARG A 147 -4.29 -0.26 11.86
CA ARG A 147 -5.65 -0.37 12.42
C ARG A 147 -6.34 -1.59 11.85
N SER A 148 -7.11 -2.28 12.68
CA SER A 148 -7.94 -3.40 12.25
C SER A 148 -8.96 -2.97 11.19
N PRO A 149 -9.20 -3.78 10.15
CA PRO A 149 -10.20 -3.49 9.14
C PRO A 149 -11.61 -3.50 9.75
N ARG A 150 -12.46 -2.61 9.27
CA ARG A 150 -13.90 -2.56 9.63
C ARG A 150 -14.80 -3.08 8.52
N GLU A 151 -14.25 -3.23 7.33
CA GLU A 151 -14.94 -3.66 6.12
C GLU A 151 -15.23 -5.16 6.19
N PRO A 152 -16.51 -5.59 6.04
CA PRO A 152 -16.91 -6.98 6.18
C PRO A 152 -16.33 -7.91 5.09
N GLU A 153 -15.90 -7.35 3.96
CA GLU A 153 -15.26 -8.07 2.86
C GLU A 153 -13.79 -8.39 3.11
N LEU A 154 -13.20 -7.76 4.13
CA LEU A 154 -11.80 -7.97 4.51
C LEU A 154 -11.68 -8.98 5.65
N MET A 155 -10.52 -9.57 5.76
CA MET A 155 -10.13 -10.42 6.88
C MET A 155 -8.72 -10.07 7.35
N THR A 156 -8.50 -10.18 8.64
CA THR A 156 -7.18 -10.10 9.23
C THR A 156 -6.56 -11.49 9.22
N MET A 157 -5.39 -11.62 8.60
CA MET A 157 -4.62 -12.86 8.54
C MET A 157 -3.64 -12.96 9.70
N TRP A 158 -3.14 -11.82 10.19
CA TRP A 158 -2.23 -11.74 11.32
C TRP A 158 -2.40 -10.40 12.05
N THR A 159 -2.17 -10.42 13.35
CA THR A 159 -2.11 -9.22 14.21
C THR A 159 -0.92 -9.36 15.16
N GLY A 160 -0.17 -8.29 15.34
CA GLY A 160 0.92 -8.22 16.31
C GLY A 160 1.05 -6.83 16.92
N ARG A 161 1.75 -6.75 18.04
CA ARG A 161 2.08 -5.50 18.73
C ARG A 161 3.51 -5.09 18.39
N VAL A 162 3.71 -3.80 18.17
CA VAL A 162 5.02 -3.22 17.85
C VAL A 162 5.38 -2.23 18.93
N GLU A 163 6.49 -2.44 19.58
CA GLU A 163 7.03 -1.51 20.55
C GLU A 163 7.50 -0.24 19.85
N LEU A 164 7.24 0.90 20.50
CA LEU A 164 7.61 2.23 20.00
C LEU A 164 8.60 2.88 20.98
N GLY A 165 9.51 3.68 20.43
CA GLY A 165 10.48 4.49 21.16
C GLY A 165 10.61 5.88 20.57
N ALA A 166 11.19 6.79 21.32
CA ALA A 166 11.61 8.10 20.83
C ALA A 166 13.05 8.01 20.31
N PHE A 167 13.27 8.36 19.04
CA PHE A 167 14.58 8.24 18.41
C PHE A 167 15.04 9.56 17.83
N ALA A 168 16.35 9.81 17.93
CA ALA A 168 16.99 10.98 17.34
C ALA A 168 18.42 10.64 16.88
N SER A 169 19.08 11.59 16.19
CA SER A 169 20.50 11.47 15.88
C SER A 169 21.35 11.55 17.16
N PRO A 170 22.53 10.91 17.21
CA PRO A 170 23.45 11.00 18.35
C PRO A 170 23.81 12.45 18.70
N ASP A 171 24.03 13.29 17.70
CA ASP A 171 24.40 14.71 17.90
C ASP A 171 23.27 15.48 18.58
N TYR A 172 22.02 15.24 18.20
CA TYR A 172 20.87 15.86 18.87
C TYR A 172 20.71 15.35 20.30
N VAL A 173 20.80 14.02 20.52
CA VAL A 173 20.71 13.43 21.88
C VAL A 173 21.78 14.02 22.81
N ALA A 174 22.98 14.28 22.31
CA ALA A 174 24.04 14.91 23.11
C ALA A 174 23.74 16.34 23.58
N THR A 175 22.72 17.00 23.00
CA THR A 175 22.26 18.34 23.44
C THR A 175 21.20 18.26 24.54
N LEU A 176 20.60 17.08 24.77
CA LEU A 176 19.56 16.88 25.78
C LEU A 176 20.16 16.62 27.18
N PRO A 177 19.39 16.90 28.25
CA PRO A 177 19.76 16.43 29.59
C PRO A 177 19.73 14.89 29.66
N GLU A 178 20.40 14.30 30.64
CA GLU A 178 20.51 12.84 30.81
C GLU A 178 19.14 12.12 30.85
N HIS A 179 18.13 12.73 31.48
CA HIS A 179 16.75 12.28 31.53
C HIS A 179 15.81 13.40 31.10
N PRO A 180 15.61 13.57 29.78
CA PRO A 180 14.79 14.65 29.29
C PRO A 180 13.30 14.36 29.52
N THR A 181 12.57 15.36 29.95
CA THR A 181 11.10 15.30 29.90
C THR A 181 10.60 15.43 28.47
N PRO A 182 9.41 14.93 28.11
CA PRO A 182 8.85 15.08 26.77
C PRO A 182 8.76 16.53 26.28
N ALA A 183 8.58 17.49 27.20
CA ALA A 183 8.52 18.91 26.87
C ALA A 183 9.90 19.55 26.53
N GLN A 184 10.98 18.85 26.86
CA GLN A 184 12.35 19.29 26.54
C GLN A 184 12.86 18.72 25.22
N VAL A 185 12.07 17.87 24.57
CA VAL A 185 12.41 17.24 23.28
C VAL A 185 11.76 18.01 22.16
N ASP A 186 12.55 18.35 21.15
CA ASP A 186 12.07 18.93 19.90
C ASP A 186 11.46 17.85 19.02
N TRP A 187 10.13 17.83 18.95
CA TRP A 187 9.42 16.77 18.25
C TRP A 187 9.23 17.04 16.77
N ILE A 188 9.41 15.98 15.97
CA ILE A 188 9.08 15.90 14.55
C ILE A 188 7.84 15.04 14.37
N THR A 189 6.83 15.52 13.64
CA THR A 189 5.58 14.78 13.48
C THR A 189 4.78 15.19 12.23
N TRP A 190 3.53 14.72 12.15
CA TRP A 190 2.65 14.97 11.01
C TRP A 190 2.22 16.43 10.88
N ALA A 191 2.26 16.95 9.64
CA ALA A 191 1.63 18.18 9.22
C ALA A 191 0.19 17.94 8.70
N PHE A 192 -0.54 19.02 8.38
CA PHE A 192 -1.80 18.91 7.63
C PHE A 192 -1.57 18.21 6.28
N PRO A 193 -2.49 17.29 5.87
CA PRO A 193 -3.80 16.98 6.45
C PRO A 193 -3.79 15.86 7.53
N TYR A 194 -2.63 15.34 7.93
CA TYR A 194 -2.49 14.13 8.75
C TYR A 194 -2.33 14.39 10.24
N LEU A 195 -2.81 15.55 10.75
CA LEU A 195 -2.73 15.92 12.16
C LEU A 195 -3.41 14.91 13.11
N HIS A 196 -4.36 14.13 12.60
CA HIS A 196 -5.13 13.12 13.34
C HIS A 196 -4.43 11.76 13.45
N LEU A 197 -3.26 11.59 12.81
CA LEU A 197 -2.51 10.34 12.83
C LEU A 197 -1.53 10.31 14.00
N GLU A 198 -1.50 9.17 14.68
CA GLU A 198 -0.44 8.92 15.68
C GLU A 198 0.95 8.99 15.00
N PRO A 199 1.97 9.49 15.69
CA PRO A 199 2.01 9.80 17.12
C PRO A 199 1.58 11.23 17.49
N ARG A 200 1.12 12.08 16.56
CA ARG A 200 0.83 13.48 16.86
C ARG A 200 -0.22 13.67 17.97
N PRO A 201 -1.41 13.04 17.93
CA PRO A 201 -2.37 13.17 19.03
C PRO A 201 -1.84 12.68 20.37
N PHE A 202 -0.96 11.69 20.39
CA PHE A 202 -0.29 11.23 21.61
C PHE A 202 0.64 12.33 22.15
N LEU A 203 1.47 12.95 21.32
CA LEU A 203 2.35 14.03 21.71
C LEU A 203 1.59 15.26 22.20
N GLU A 204 0.47 15.61 21.58
CA GLU A 204 -0.41 16.70 22.00
C GLU A 204 -1.04 16.47 23.39
N ARG A 205 -1.27 15.20 23.76
CA ARG A 205 -1.73 14.85 25.12
C ARG A 205 -0.59 14.84 26.16
N LEU A 206 0.62 14.53 25.70
CA LEU A 206 1.79 14.36 26.56
C LEU A 206 2.50 15.67 26.88
N VAL A 207 2.55 16.59 25.92
CA VAL A 207 3.30 17.84 26.00
C VAL A 207 2.33 19.03 26.04
N PRO A 208 2.29 19.80 27.15
CA PRO A 208 1.49 21.04 27.21
C PRO A 208 1.89 22.02 26.10
N ASP A 209 0.91 22.67 25.51
CA ASP A 209 1.10 23.65 24.42
C ASP A 209 1.97 23.11 23.26
N PHE A 210 1.77 21.84 22.92
CA PHE A 210 2.57 21.10 21.93
C PHE A 210 2.71 21.84 20.61
N ALA A 211 3.95 22.14 20.23
CA ALA A 211 4.31 22.67 18.92
C ALA A 211 5.52 21.88 18.38
N PRO A 212 5.38 21.16 17.26
CA PRO A 212 6.51 20.44 16.69
C PRO A 212 7.56 21.41 16.14
N VAL A 213 8.85 21.10 16.33
CA VAL A 213 9.94 21.87 15.72
C VAL A 213 9.93 21.73 14.19
N PHE A 214 9.49 20.56 13.71
CA PHE A 214 9.36 20.26 12.30
C PHE A 214 8.15 19.35 12.06
N ALA A 215 7.44 19.58 10.98
CA ALA A 215 6.30 18.75 10.59
C ALA A 215 6.25 18.58 9.07
N SER A 216 5.89 17.39 8.61
CA SER A 216 5.67 17.09 7.21
C SER A 216 4.49 16.13 7.04
N ASP A 217 3.83 16.17 5.89
CA ASP A 217 2.84 15.19 5.43
C ASP A 217 3.49 13.96 4.80
N ASP A 218 4.82 13.95 4.66
CA ASP A 218 5.61 12.84 4.14
C ASP A 218 6.51 12.24 5.23
N PHE A 219 6.34 10.93 5.48
CA PHE A 219 7.11 10.20 6.50
C PHE A 219 8.62 10.20 6.22
N LEU A 220 9.03 10.12 4.95
CA LEU A 220 10.46 10.09 4.60
C LEU A 220 11.13 11.44 4.83
N VAL A 221 10.39 12.53 4.63
CA VAL A 221 10.84 13.89 4.95
C VAL A 221 11.02 14.03 6.47
N GLN A 222 10.04 13.55 7.28
CA GLN A 222 10.17 13.52 8.74
C GLN A 222 11.40 12.70 9.18
N LYS A 223 11.56 11.49 8.63
CA LYS A 223 12.68 10.60 8.95
C LYS A 223 14.03 11.21 8.58
N SER A 224 14.11 11.89 7.44
CA SER A 224 15.32 12.63 7.06
C SER A 224 15.64 13.72 8.05
N ALA A 225 14.65 14.49 8.51
CA ALA A 225 14.87 15.55 9.51
C ALA A 225 15.45 15.00 10.83
N VAL A 226 14.98 13.81 11.27
CA VAL A 226 15.57 13.12 12.44
C VAL A 226 17.04 12.78 12.21
N ILE A 227 17.37 12.19 11.05
CA ILE A 227 18.75 11.80 10.71
C ILE A 227 19.67 13.03 10.66
N TYR A 228 19.18 14.18 10.18
CA TYR A 228 19.92 15.45 10.16
C TYR A 228 19.95 16.20 11.49
N GLY A 229 19.39 15.62 12.57
CA GLY A 229 19.47 16.20 13.92
C GLY A 229 18.52 17.37 14.18
N VAL A 230 17.42 17.50 13.43
CA VAL A 230 16.42 18.55 13.66
C VAL A 230 15.67 18.34 14.97
N GLY A 231 15.53 17.08 15.41
CA GLY A 231 14.81 16.71 16.62
C GLY A 231 14.57 15.19 16.69
N ALA A 232 13.58 14.79 17.48
CA ALA A 232 13.21 13.41 17.73
C ALA A 232 11.88 13.02 17.09
N MET A 233 11.71 11.73 16.82
CA MET A 233 10.49 11.14 16.27
C MET A 233 10.16 9.84 17.00
N ILE A 234 8.89 9.53 17.14
CA ILE A 234 8.45 8.21 17.62
C ILE A 234 8.50 7.23 16.45
N LEU A 235 9.30 6.19 16.62
CA LEU A 235 9.50 5.12 15.64
C LEU A 235 9.34 3.75 16.31
N GLU A 236 9.21 2.71 15.49
CA GLU A 236 9.25 1.33 15.95
C GLU A 236 10.63 0.94 16.51
N ARG A 237 10.63 0.24 17.64
CA ARG A 237 11.79 -0.53 18.14
C ARG A 237 11.84 -1.80 17.29
N THR A 238 12.75 -1.87 16.31
CA THR A 238 12.84 -3.06 15.47
C THR A 238 14.09 -3.86 15.77
N SER A 239 13.90 -5.17 15.97
CA SER A 239 14.96 -6.16 16.00
C SER A 239 15.03 -7.00 14.72
N HIS A 240 14.28 -6.61 13.68
CA HIS A 240 14.21 -7.38 12.44
C HIS A 240 15.61 -7.52 11.81
N PRO A 241 16.07 -8.75 11.47
CA PRO A 241 17.44 -8.99 10.96
C PRO A 241 17.77 -8.22 9.68
N LEU A 242 16.77 -7.81 8.91
CA LEU A 242 16.92 -7.04 7.68
C LEU A 242 16.78 -5.51 7.90
N ALA A 243 16.48 -5.07 9.13
CA ALA A 243 16.42 -3.63 9.41
C ALA A 243 17.83 -3.02 9.27
N ARG A 244 17.90 -1.90 8.56
CA ARG A 244 19.14 -1.14 8.48
C ARG A 244 19.29 -0.30 9.74
N ASP A 245 20.43 -0.40 10.37
CA ASP A 245 20.84 0.58 11.37
C ASP A 245 20.91 1.98 10.72
N LEU A 246 20.12 2.89 11.25
CA LEU A 246 20.10 4.29 10.78
C LEU A 246 21.01 5.18 11.58
N GLY A 247 21.74 4.61 12.56
CA GLY A 247 22.56 5.36 13.49
C GLY A 247 21.76 6.26 14.43
N LEU A 248 20.47 6.00 14.61
CA LEU A 248 19.64 6.72 15.56
C LEU A 248 19.77 6.13 16.95
N VAL A 249 19.68 6.98 17.97
CA VAL A 249 19.75 6.61 19.38
C VAL A 249 18.37 6.79 19.99
N GLU A 250 17.96 5.85 20.83
CA GLU A 250 16.72 5.95 21.59
C GLU A 250 16.91 6.91 22.76
N ILE A 251 15.93 7.79 22.98
CA ILE A 251 15.86 8.72 24.10
C ILE A 251 15.07 8.05 25.23
N ASP A 252 15.67 7.92 26.40
CA ASP A 252 14.98 7.45 27.60
C ASP A 252 14.11 8.59 28.19
N LEU A 253 12.81 8.45 28.02
CA LEU A 253 11.82 9.41 28.53
C LEU A 253 11.34 9.07 29.96
N GLY A 254 11.85 7.97 30.55
CA GLY A 254 11.43 7.49 31.87
C GLY A 254 10.07 6.79 31.91
N PHE A 255 9.46 6.51 30.77
CA PHE A 255 8.22 5.73 30.62
C PHE A 255 8.13 5.09 29.23
N ASP A 256 7.36 4.01 29.13
CA ASP A 256 7.12 3.31 27.87
C ASP A 256 6.08 4.04 27.01
N ILE A 257 6.39 4.26 25.73
CA ILE A 257 5.43 4.73 24.76
C ILE A 257 4.45 3.59 24.46
N PRO A 258 3.13 3.85 24.42
CA PRO A 258 2.15 2.80 24.13
C PRO A 258 2.46 2.10 22.81
N ALA A 259 2.49 0.77 22.84
CA ALA A 259 2.76 -0.05 21.65
C ALA A 259 1.71 0.21 20.56
N GLY A 260 2.17 0.18 19.33
CA GLY A 260 1.31 0.17 18.15
C GLY A 260 0.78 -1.23 17.83
N GLU A 261 -0.23 -1.31 16.98
CA GLU A 261 -0.72 -2.58 16.43
C GLU A 261 -0.45 -2.62 14.92
N LEU A 262 -0.13 -3.81 14.42
CA LEU A 262 -0.06 -4.10 13.00
C LEU A 262 -0.99 -5.23 12.64
N HIS A 263 -1.62 -5.13 11.48
CA HIS A 263 -2.54 -6.11 10.95
C HIS A 263 -2.17 -6.44 9.51
N LEU A 264 -1.96 -7.72 9.19
CA LEU A 264 -1.93 -8.19 7.82
C LEU A 264 -3.35 -8.47 7.37
N VAL A 265 -3.82 -7.75 6.38
CA VAL A 265 -5.20 -7.77 5.89
C VAL A 265 -5.26 -8.24 4.45
N CYS A 266 -6.28 -9.05 4.15
CA CYS A 266 -6.56 -9.57 2.82
C CYS A 266 -8.06 -9.41 2.50
N ALA A 267 -8.42 -9.23 1.22
CA ALA A 267 -9.80 -9.40 0.81
C ALA A 267 -10.18 -10.90 0.91
N LYS A 268 -11.35 -11.22 1.48
CA LYS A 268 -11.84 -12.61 1.64
C LYS A 268 -11.85 -13.37 0.33
N SER A 269 -12.12 -12.69 -0.78
CA SER A 269 -12.11 -13.27 -2.12
C SER A 269 -10.71 -13.71 -2.59
N MET A 270 -9.64 -13.15 -2.00
CA MET A 270 -8.24 -13.40 -2.41
C MET A 270 -7.52 -14.43 -1.53
N GLN A 271 -8.08 -14.81 -0.38
CA GLN A 271 -7.42 -15.66 0.62
C GLN A 271 -6.98 -17.05 0.13
N TYR A 272 -7.64 -17.56 -0.91
CA TYR A 272 -7.35 -18.87 -1.47
C TYR A 272 -6.55 -18.80 -2.78
N VAL A 273 -6.17 -17.63 -3.24
CA VAL A 273 -5.33 -17.45 -4.43
C VAL A 273 -3.90 -17.87 -4.09
N PRO A 274 -3.32 -18.91 -4.74
CA PRO A 274 -2.06 -19.52 -4.31
C PRO A 274 -0.92 -18.52 -4.13
N ARG A 275 -0.70 -17.60 -5.10
CA ARG A 275 0.35 -16.58 -4.99
C ARG A 275 0.12 -15.60 -3.85
N VAL A 276 -1.14 -15.22 -3.59
CA VAL A 276 -1.48 -14.29 -2.48
C VAL A 276 -1.24 -14.97 -1.15
N ARG A 277 -1.64 -16.26 -1.05
CA ARG A 277 -1.44 -17.06 0.15
C ARG A 277 0.04 -17.24 0.46
N ALA A 278 0.86 -17.60 -0.54
CA ALA A 278 2.30 -17.78 -0.36
C ALA A 278 2.98 -16.49 0.16
N VAL A 279 2.62 -15.33 -0.40
CA VAL A 279 3.15 -14.04 0.07
C VAL A 279 2.63 -13.71 1.46
N ALA A 280 1.35 -13.97 1.76
CA ALA A 280 0.76 -13.71 3.07
C ALA A 280 1.40 -14.57 4.17
N ASP A 281 1.62 -15.87 3.91
CA ASP A 281 2.26 -16.78 4.86
C ASP A 281 3.71 -16.33 5.14
N MET A 282 4.45 -15.91 4.10
CA MET A 282 5.80 -15.39 4.24
C MET A 282 5.84 -14.02 4.96
N LEU A 283 4.87 -13.13 4.67
CA LEU A 283 4.72 -11.86 5.40
C LEU A 283 4.42 -12.11 6.86
N THR A 284 3.54 -13.06 7.17
CA THR A 284 3.19 -13.43 8.55
C THR A 284 4.44 -13.92 9.31
N GLU A 285 5.26 -14.78 8.70
CA GLU A 285 6.54 -15.24 9.28
C GLU A 285 7.45 -14.05 9.62
N GLN A 286 7.60 -13.11 8.69
CA GLN A 286 8.50 -11.98 8.87
C GLN A 286 7.95 -10.90 9.84
N LEU A 287 6.63 -10.68 9.86
CA LEU A 287 5.99 -9.73 10.76
C LEU A 287 6.08 -10.17 12.22
N GLN A 288 6.20 -11.48 12.50
CA GLN A 288 6.45 -12.01 13.85
C GLN A 288 7.75 -11.50 14.46
N TYR A 289 8.76 -11.18 13.65
CA TYR A 289 10.01 -10.56 14.15
C TYR A 289 9.85 -9.09 14.53
N LEU A 290 8.76 -8.43 14.11
CA LEU A 290 8.44 -7.06 14.53
C LEU A 290 7.57 -7.03 15.79
N SER A 291 6.86 -8.11 16.07
CA SER A 291 6.09 -8.26 17.29
C SER A 291 6.91 -9.08 18.28
N ASN A 292 7.21 -8.51 19.45
CA ASN A 292 7.93 -9.19 20.53
C ASN A 292 7.04 -10.22 21.26
N ASP A 293 6.24 -11.01 20.54
CA ASP A 293 5.51 -12.16 21.10
C ASP A 293 6.27 -13.46 20.85
#